data_eb83d57e3dcc14e16d6663e327a50f25
#
_entry.id   eb83d57e3dcc14e16d6663e327a50f25
#
_cell.length_a   1.000
_cell.length_b   1.000
_cell.length_c   1.000
_cell.angle_alpha   90.00
_cell.angle_beta   90.00
_cell.angle_gamma   90.00
#
_symmetry.space_group_name_H-M   'P 1'
#
loop_
_entity.id
_entity.type
_entity.pdbx_description
1 polymer ?
#
loop_
_entity_poly.entity_id
_entity_poly.type
_entity_poly.pdbx_seq_one_letter_code
_entity_poly.pdbx_strand_id
1 'polypeptide(L)'
;MALVEYDLFGQKRDKVQTAIDRLQAFEPKEGYYVADSGGKDSTCVVKLCEMAGVRFDAHYNATTIDPPQLVCFIRQNHPKTEIEKPEYTMRELIVKKQMPPTRLMRYCCQHLKELHGKGRVVVTGVRWAESGNRKNNQGLVTFTTASKELNNVADLSGAEPNRTSKNGLILNTDNDESRRMVEMCYRTHKTLVNPIIDWTDADVWEFIRHYNVPYCELYDCGFKRLGCVACPLGGSVSMQRELELFPQFKKFYIRTFDEMLDARRKAGKSINRHWTDGESVLRWWVGKGGESKDELQLGFF
;
A
#
# COMPACT_ATOMS: atom_id res chain seq x y z
N MET A 1 20.10 17.03 11.82
CA MET A 1 19.27 15.82 11.92
C MET A 1 18.04 16.04 11.05
N ALA A 2 17.76 15.17 10.08
CA ALA A 2 16.61 15.34 9.19
C ALA A 2 15.26 15.24 9.93
N LEU A 3 15.24 14.52 11.06
CA LEU A 3 14.02 14.36 11.89
C LEU A 3 13.66 15.61 12.73
N VAL A 4 14.50 16.61 12.74
CA VAL A 4 14.26 17.90 13.41
C VAL A 4 14.29 19.02 12.39
N GLU A 5 13.19 19.70 12.22
CA GLU A 5 13.05 20.88 11.36
C GLU A 5 12.87 22.14 12.21
N TYR A 6 13.29 23.26 11.67
CA TYR A 6 12.99 24.56 12.23
C TYR A 6 12.11 25.31 11.23
N ASP A 7 11.00 25.85 11.69
CA ASP A 7 10.14 26.66 10.85
C ASP A 7 10.77 28.06 10.57
N LEU A 8 10.10 28.87 9.75
CA LEU A 8 10.54 30.23 9.41
C LEU A 8 10.68 31.16 10.64
N PHE A 9 10.07 30.80 11.77
CA PHE A 9 10.11 31.55 13.03
C PHE A 9 11.10 30.94 14.03
N GLY A 10 11.88 29.93 13.62
CA GLY A 10 12.85 29.23 14.45
C GLY A 10 12.24 28.24 15.47
N GLN A 11 10.96 27.89 15.34
CA GLN A 11 10.35 26.88 16.19
C GLN A 11 10.84 25.50 15.76
N LYS A 12 11.29 24.74 16.76
CA LYS A 12 11.76 23.36 16.56
C LYS A 12 10.54 22.44 16.39
N ARG A 13 10.51 21.72 15.28
CA ARG A 13 9.56 20.64 15.03
C ARG A 13 10.27 19.31 15.04
N ASP A 14 9.93 18.44 15.98
CA ASP A 14 10.40 17.06 16.04
C ASP A 14 9.40 16.16 15.29
N LYS A 15 9.83 15.61 14.15
CA LYS A 15 8.96 14.76 13.30
C LYS A 15 8.56 13.46 13.99
N VAL A 16 9.43 12.91 14.85
CA VAL A 16 9.14 11.68 15.59
C VAL A 16 8.06 11.97 16.64
N GLN A 17 8.24 13.03 17.44
CA GLN A 17 7.24 13.42 18.41
C GLN A 17 5.91 13.77 17.74
N THR A 18 5.94 14.50 16.62
CA THR A 18 4.73 14.80 15.84
C THR A 18 4.01 13.53 15.37
N ALA A 19 4.74 12.49 14.93
CA ALA A 19 4.14 11.23 14.52
C ALA A 19 3.53 10.46 15.72
N ILE A 20 4.18 10.51 16.88
CA ILE A 20 3.67 9.94 18.12
C ILE A 20 2.38 10.65 18.57
N ASP A 21 2.39 11.99 18.58
CA ASP A 21 1.23 12.79 18.95
C ASP A 21 0.02 12.50 18.05
N ARG A 22 0.24 12.36 16.73
CA ARG A 22 -0.77 11.94 15.76
C ARG A 22 -1.35 10.57 16.07
N LEU A 23 -0.51 9.58 16.41
CA LEU A 23 -0.97 8.24 16.78
C LEU A 23 -1.78 8.27 18.07
N GLN A 24 -1.37 9.03 19.09
CA GLN A 24 -2.12 9.18 20.34
C GLN A 24 -3.44 9.92 20.11
N ALA A 25 -3.44 10.93 19.22
CA ALA A 25 -4.60 11.74 18.91
C ALA A 25 -5.78 10.96 18.32
N PHE A 26 -5.49 9.99 17.44
CA PHE A 26 -6.51 9.24 16.72
C PHE A 26 -6.66 7.79 17.22
N GLU A 27 -6.12 7.44 18.38
CA GLU A 27 -6.24 6.08 18.91
C GLU A 27 -7.71 5.70 19.16
N PRO A 28 -8.23 4.68 18.45
CA PRO A 28 -9.59 4.21 18.70
C PRO A 28 -9.66 3.31 19.95
N LYS A 29 -10.84 3.16 20.51
CA LYS A 29 -11.06 2.37 21.74
C LYS A 29 -10.58 0.92 21.65
N GLU A 30 -10.71 0.30 20.50
CA GLU A 30 -10.27 -1.07 20.21
C GLU A 30 -8.81 -1.19 19.77
N GLY A 31 -8.10 -0.07 19.63
CA GLY A 31 -6.75 -0.02 19.09
C GLY A 31 -6.71 -0.03 17.57
N TYR A 32 -5.55 0.25 17.01
CA TYR A 32 -5.31 0.34 15.58
C TYR A 32 -5.16 -1.02 14.90
N TYR A 33 -5.58 -1.09 13.64
CA TYR A 33 -5.10 -2.10 12.69
C TYR A 33 -3.88 -1.54 11.96
N VAL A 34 -2.68 -2.02 12.23
CA VAL A 34 -1.45 -1.55 11.57
C VAL A 34 -1.16 -2.41 10.35
N ALA A 35 -1.18 -1.78 9.17
CA ALA A 35 -0.85 -2.47 7.92
C ALA A 35 0.67 -2.58 7.77
N ASP A 36 1.23 -3.69 8.26
CA ASP A 36 2.65 -3.99 8.17
C ASP A 36 2.98 -4.74 6.89
N SER A 37 3.68 -4.10 5.98
CA SER A 37 4.12 -4.72 4.71
C SER A 37 5.56 -5.22 4.75
N GLY A 38 6.26 -5.09 5.88
CA GLY A 38 7.69 -5.37 6.02
C GLY A 38 8.61 -4.40 5.25
N GLY A 39 8.03 -3.39 4.60
CA GLY A 39 8.78 -2.32 3.97
C GLY A 39 9.29 -1.30 5.00
N LYS A 40 10.34 -0.53 4.66
CA LYS A 40 10.95 0.46 5.55
C LYS A 40 9.95 1.41 6.21
N ASP A 41 8.94 1.84 5.44
CA ASP A 41 7.95 2.80 5.90
C ASP A 41 6.97 2.18 6.93
N SER A 42 6.45 0.97 6.66
CA SER A 42 5.58 0.25 7.60
C SER A 42 6.33 -0.20 8.85
N THR A 43 7.59 -0.59 8.73
CA THR A 43 8.44 -0.95 9.88
C THR A 43 8.66 0.25 10.81
N CYS A 44 8.88 1.47 10.25
CA CYS A 44 8.90 2.70 11.05
C CYS A 44 7.57 2.93 11.77
N VAL A 45 6.45 2.71 11.11
CA VAL A 45 5.11 2.89 11.71
C VAL A 45 4.86 1.92 12.86
N VAL A 46 5.21 0.64 12.71
CA VAL A 46 5.12 -0.34 13.81
C VAL A 46 5.94 0.14 15.01
N LYS A 47 7.17 0.59 14.77
CA LYS A 47 8.03 1.12 15.84
C LYS A 47 7.47 2.38 16.49
N LEU A 48 6.89 3.28 15.71
CA LEU A 48 6.24 4.48 16.22
C LEU A 48 5.00 4.17 17.07
N CYS A 49 4.20 3.15 16.70
CA CYS A 49 3.08 2.70 17.52
C CYS A 49 3.55 2.15 18.88
N GLU A 50 4.66 1.40 18.90
CA GLU A 50 5.28 0.95 20.15
C GLU A 50 5.75 2.14 21.02
N MET A 51 6.43 3.12 20.40
CA MET A 51 6.93 4.30 21.11
C MET A 51 5.81 5.21 21.63
N ALA A 52 4.72 5.32 20.88
CA ALA A 52 3.53 6.08 21.27
C ALA A 52 2.75 5.43 22.41
N GLY A 53 2.98 4.15 22.70
CA GLY A 53 2.27 3.39 23.71
C GLY A 53 0.79 3.16 23.39
N VAL A 54 0.39 3.28 22.12
CA VAL A 54 -0.98 3.06 21.65
C VAL A 54 -1.30 1.58 21.53
N ARG A 55 -2.57 1.22 21.63
CA ARG A 55 -3.03 -0.15 21.40
C ARG A 55 -3.10 -0.44 19.90
N PHE A 56 -2.51 -1.53 19.47
CA PHE A 56 -2.56 -1.95 18.08
C PHE A 56 -2.32 -3.45 17.91
N ASP A 57 -2.79 -3.96 16.81
CA ASP A 57 -2.42 -5.24 16.23
C ASP A 57 -1.86 -5.00 14.82
N ALA A 58 -0.74 -5.64 14.51
CA ALA A 58 -0.07 -5.50 13.24
C ALA A 58 -0.40 -6.69 12.33
N HIS A 59 -0.66 -6.41 11.05
CA HIS A 59 -1.10 -7.42 10.08
C HIS A 59 -0.32 -7.31 8.78
N TYR A 60 0.20 -8.45 8.33
CA TYR A 60 0.83 -8.61 7.03
C TYR A 60 -0.09 -9.37 6.08
N ASN A 61 -0.61 -8.69 5.08
CA ASN A 61 -1.44 -9.30 4.05
C ASN A 61 -0.56 -9.99 2.99
N ALA A 62 -0.40 -11.31 3.10
CA ALA A 62 0.40 -12.11 2.18
C ALA A 62 -0.20 -12.07 0.77
N THR A 63 0.62 -11.79 -0.25
CA THR A 63 0.14 -11.68 -1.64
C THR A 63 0.40 -12.92 -2.48
N THR A 64 1.07 -13.93 -1.91
CA THR A 64 1.53 -15.17 -2.56
C THR A 64 2.61 -14.97 -3.63
N ILE A 65 3.02 -13.75 -3.87
CA ILE A 65 4.08 -13.35 -4.80
C ILE A 65 5.06 -12.35 -4.17
N ASP A 66 5.14 -12.34 -2.85
CA ASP A 66 6.11 -11.52 -2.12
C ASP A 66 7.50 -12.17 -2.17
N PRO A 67 8.59 -11.37 -2.18
CA PRO A 67 9.94 -11.91 -2.11
C PRO A 67 10.13 -12.78 -0.85
N PRO A 68 10.77 -13.96 -0.95
CA PRO A 68 11.00 -14.82 0.22
C PRO A 68 11.74 -14.12 1.36
N GLN A 69 12.71 -13.28 1.04
CA GLN A 69 13.49 -12.50 2.01
C GLN A 69 12.59 -11.56 2.82
N LEU A 70 11.59 -10.94 2.18
CA LEU A 70 10.64 -10.07 2.86
C LEU A 70 9.78 -10.85 3.85
N VAL A 71 9.28 -12.02 3.44
CA VAL A 71 8.49 -12.90 4.32
C VAL A 71 9.31 -13.42 5.49
N CYS A 72 10.58 -13.81 5.25
CA CYS A 72 11.51 -14.20 6.30
C CYS A 72 11.79 -13.05 7.27
N PHE A 73 12.02 -11.84 6.75
CA PHE A 73 12.25 -10.64 7.54
C PHE A 73 11.09 -10.38 8.52
N ILE A 74 9.85 -10.40 8.02
CA ILE A 74 8.65 -10.17 8.85
C ILE A 74 8.57 -11.23 9.96
N ARG A 75 8.74 -12.51 9.63
CA ARG A 75 8.68 -13.59 10.63
C ARG A 75 9.74 -13.48 11.72
N GLN A 76 10.92 -13.01 11.38
CA GLN A 76 12.05 -12.92 12.31
C GLN A 76 12.02 -11.63 13.14
N ASN A 77 11.65 -10.50 12.53
CA ASN A 77 11.79 -9.19 13.14
C ASN A 77 10.47 -8.57 13.61
N HIS A 78 9.33 -9.07 13.09
CA HIS A 78 7.98 -8.63 13.48
C HIS A 78 7.16 -9.81 14.04
N PRO A 79 7.59 -10.46 15.12
CA PRO A 79 6.98 -11.70 15.62
C PRO A 79 5.52 -11.51 16.10
N LYS A 80 5.10 -10.28 16.38
CA LYS A 80 3.73 -9.94 16.78
C LYS A 80 2.83 -9.63 15.59
N THR A 81 3.38 -9.55 14.36
CA THR A 81 2.60 -9.29 13.16
C THR A 81 1.88 -10.56 12.72
N GLU A 82 0.57 -10.49 12.66
CA GLU A 82 -0.29 -11.57 12.18
C GLU A 82 -0.18 -11.68 10.64
N ILE A 83 0.10 -12.88 10.14
CA ILE A 83 0.20 -13.13 8.70
C ILE A 83 -1.17 -13.58 8.18
N GLU A 84 -1.86 -12.70 7.49
CA GLU A 84 -3.15 -12.97 6.88
C GLU A 84 -2.98 -13.62 5.50
N LYS A 85 -3.63 -14.76 5.33
CA LYS A 85 -3.66 -15.45 4.04
C LYS A 85 -4.81 -14.91 3.20
N PRO A 86 -4.59 -14.63 1.91
CA PRO A 86 -5.65 -14.15 1.04
C PRO A 86 -6.64 -15.28 0.72
N GLU A 87 -7.89 -14.92 0.44
CA GLU A 87 -8.93 -15.84 -0.06
C GLU A 87 -8.53 -16.45 -1.41
N TYR A 88 -7.89 -15.69 -2.28
CA TYR A 88 -7.39 -16.10 -3.59
C TYR A 88 -5.90 -15.85 -3.69
N THR A 89 -5.17 -16.81 -4.25
CA THR A 89 -3.77 -16.59 -4.66
C THR A 89 -3.70 -15.68 -5.89
N MET A 90 -2.53 -15.09 -6.17
CA MET A 90 -2.31 -14.32 -7.40
C MET A 90 -2.61 -15.15 -8.66
N ARG A 91 -2.25 -16.45 -8.68
CA ARG A 91 -2.54 -17.38 -9.77
C ARG A 91 -4.03 -17.50 -10.02
N GLU A 92 -4.81 -17.79 -8.99
CA GLU A 92 -6.26 -17.93 -9.07
C GLU A 92 -6.91 -16.62 -9.55
N LEU A 93 -6.44 -15.47 -9.06
CA LEU A 93 -6.94 -14.18 -9.50
C LEU A 93 -6.68 -13.93 -10.99
N ILE A 94 -5.47 -14.20 -11.49
CA ILE A 94 -5.13 -14.02 -12.90
C ILE A 94 -5.99 -14.92 -13.78
N VAL A 95 -6.14 -16.19 -13.43
CA VAL A 95 -6.96 -17.16 -14.18
C VAL A 95 -8.43 -16.78 -14.12
N LYS A 96 -8.95 -16.39 -12.95
CA LYS A 96 -10.35 -15.96 -12.76
C LYS A 96 -10.69 -14.68 -13.53
N LYS A 97 -9.78 -13.70 -13.50
CA LYS A 97 -9.95 -12.42 -14.23
C LYS A 97 -9.63 -12.56 -15.71
N GLN A 98 -8.92 -13.61 -16.11
CA GLN A 98 -8.50 -13.91 -17.48
C GLN A 98 -7.71 -12.76 -18.12
N MET A 99 -6.93 -12.04 -17.33
CA MET A 99 -6.13 -10.87 -17.73
C MET A 99 -4.99 -10.69 -16.75
N PRO A 100 -3.76 -10.40 -17.19
CA PRO A 100 -2.69 -9.98 -16.28
C PRO A 100 -3.06 -8.70 -15.52
N PRO A 101 -2.62 -8.53 -14.26
CA PRO A 101 -2.82 -7.27 -13.56
C PRO A 101 -2.02 -6.16 -14.23
N THR A 102 -2.59 -4.96 -14.34
CA THR A 102 -1.92 -3.80 -14.94
C THR A 102 -1.98 -2.59 -14.02
N ARG A 103 -1.32 -1.50 -14.40
CA ARG A 103 -1.39 -0.23 -13.64
C ARG A 103 -2.83 0.30 -13.54
N LEU A 104 -3.65 0.06 -14.55
CA LEU A 104 -5.06 0.50 -14.60
C LEU A 104 -5.99 -0.53 -13.94
N MET A 105 -5.73 -1.82 -14.14
CA MET A 105 -6.53 -2.92 -13.59
C MET A 105 -5.84 -3.53 -12.38
N ARG A 106 -6.06 -2.94 -11.22
CA ARG A 106 -5.42 -3.28 -9.95
C ARG A 106 -6.23 -4.25 -9.10
N TYR A 107 -6.92 -5.20 -9.72
CA TYR A 107 -7.74 -6.19 -8.99
C TYR A 107 -6.93 -6.97 -7.95
N CYS A 108 -5.63 -7.20 -8.20
CA CYS A 108 -4.76 -7.85 -7.23
C CYS A 108 -4.64 -7.06 -5.92
N CYS A 109 -4.44 -5.72 -5.99
CA CYS A 109 -4.40 -4.90 -4.78
C CYS A 109 -5.73 -4.94 -4.03
N GLN A 110 -6.84 -4.85 -4.76
CA GLN A 110 -8.17 -4.90 -4.19
C GLN A 110 -8.42 -6.19 -3.41
N HIS A 111 -8.09 -7.37 -3.99
CA HIS A 111 -8.35 -8.67 -3.36
C HIS A 111 -7.28 -9.08 -2.34
N LEU A 112 -6.01 -8.71 -2.55
CA LEU A 112 -4.90 -9.18 -1.71
C LEU A 112 -4.50 -8.22 -0.60
N LYS A 113 -4.86 -6.92 -0.69
CA LYS A 113 -4.37 -5.90 0.25
C LYS A 113 -5.44 -4.97 0.81
N GLU A 114 -6.46 -4.61 0.02
CA GLU A 114 -7.35 -3.50 0.36
C GLU A 114 -8.62 -3.92 1.12
N LEU A 115 -8.91 -5.21 1.24
CA LEU A 115 -10.13 -5.72 1.89
C LEU A 115 -10.04 -5.81 3.42
N HIS A 116 -8.84 -5.73 3.97
CA HIS A 116 -8.58 -5.92 5.40
C HIS A 116 -8.80 -4.64 6.23
N GLY A 117 -8.98 -4.80 7.53
CA GLY A 117 -9.17 -3.70 8.47
C GLY A 117 -10.53 -2.99 8.37
N LYS A 118 -11.58 -3.66 7.86
CA LYS A 118 -12.93 -3.07 7.84
C LYS A 118 -13.44 -2.78 9.27
N GLY A 119 -14.04 -1.60 9.44
CA GLY A 119 -14.60 -1.17 10.72
C GLY A 119 -13.56 -0.80 11.76
N ARG A 120 -12.29 -0.66 11.35
CA ARG A 120 -11.17 -0.24 12.20
C ARG A 120 -10.44 0.96 11.62
N VAL A 121 -9.76 1.71 12.47
CA VAL A 121 -8.81 2.71 12.01
C VAL A 121 -7.54 2.00 11.59
N VAL A 122 -7.19 2.12 10.30
CA VAL A 122 -6.01 1.47 9.70
C VAL A 122 -4.84 2.45 9.69
N VAL A 123 -3.71 2.08 10.30
CA VAL A 123 -2.48 2.87 10.23
C VAL A 123 -1.61 2.38 9.09
N THR A 124 -1.11 3.32 8.28
CA THR A 124 -0.24 3.00 7.14
C THR A 124 1.00 3.90 7.08
N GLY A 125 2.06 3.39 6.44
CA GLY A 125 3.30 4.12 6.17
C GLY A 125 3.27 4.96 4.88
N VAL A 126 2.10 5.48 4.47
CA VAL A 126 1.97 6.29 3.27
C VAL A 126 2.60 7.67 3.46
N ARG A 127 3.34 8.15 2.45
CA ARG A 127 4.02 9.45 2.48
C ARG A 127 3.80 10.25 1.19
N TRP A 128 3.73 11.56 1.30
CA TRP A 128 3.63 12.46 0.15
C TRP A 128 4.84 12.37 -0.78
N ALA A 129 6.03 12.14 -0.23
CA ALA A 129 7.27 12.02 -0.98
C ALA A 129 7.30 10.86 -1.98
N GLU A 130 6.41 9.85 -1.85
CA GLU A 130 6.42 8.68 -2.73
C GLU A 130 5.88 8.97 -4.14
N SER A 131 4.92 9.87 -4.29
CA SER A 131 4.39 10.28 -5.61
C SER A 131 3.43 11.47 -5.51
N GLY A 132 3.31 12.24 -6.61
CA GLY A 132 2.32 13.31 -6.74
C GLY A 132 0.88 12.83 -6.54
N ASN A 133 0.55 11.60 -6.97
CA ASN A 133 -0.77 11.03 -6.75
C ASN A 133 -1.07 10.82 -5.25
N ARG A 134 -0.07 10.42 -4.44
CA ARG A 134 -0.23 10.31 -2.99
C ARG A 134 -0.39 11.68 -2.35
N LYS A 135 0.39 12.67 -2.77
CA LYS A 135 0.28 14.05 -2.28
C LYS A 135 -1.13 14.63 -2.47
N ASN A 136 -1.78 14.29 -3.59
CA ASN A 136 -3.11 14.82 -3.91
C ASN A 136 -4.28 14.01 -3.32
N ASN A 137 -4.06 12.75 -2.94
CA ASN A 137 -5.15 11.84 -2.56
C ASN A 137 -4.98 11.21 -1.18
N GLN A 138 -3.95 11.60 -0.42
CA GLN A 138 -3.69 11.09 0.92
C GLN A 138 -3.32 12.26 1.84
N GLY A 139 -3.82 12.21 3.05
CA GLY A 139 -3.50 13.15 4.12
C GLY A 139 -3.16 12.43 5.40
N LEU A 140 -3.08 13.17 6.50
CA LEU A 140 -2.89 12.62 7.83
C LEU A 140 -3.97 11.57 8.13
N VAL A 141 -5.22 11.95 7.88
CA VAL A 141 -6.35 11.00 7.86
C VAL A 141 -6.97 11.01 6.48
N THR A 142 -7.27 9.83 5.96
CA THR A 142 -7.90 9.65 4.64
C THR A 142 -9.12 8.74 4.77
N PHE A 143 -10.28 9.25 4.35
CA PHE A 143 -11.48 8.46 4.12
C PHE A 143 -11.53 8.08 2.64
N THR A 144 -11.56 6.78 2.35
CA THR A 144 -11.36 6.29 0.97
C THR A 144 -12.58 6.45 0.07
N THR A 145 -13.76 6.65 0.64
CA THR A 145 -15.02 6.89 -0.07
C THR A 145 -15.70 8.13 0.49
N ALA A 146 -15.98 9.13 -0.34
CA ALA A 146 -16.84 10.23 0.04
C ALA A 146 -18.31 9.83 -0.18
N SER A 147 -19.11 9.90 0.86
CA SER A 147 -20.57 9.78 0.81
C SER A 147 -21.20 11.06 1.29
N LYS A 148 -22.51 11.23 1.03
CA LYS A 148 -23.27 12.35 1.64
C LYS A 148 -23.19 12.29 3.17
N GLU A 149 -23.23 11.09 3.74
CA GLU A 149 -23.08 10.86 5.18
C GLU A 149 -21.75 11.41 5.73
N LEU A 150 -20.64 11.17 5.00
CA LEU A 150 -19.32 11.66 5.40
C LEU A 150 -19.25 13.20 5.42
N ASN A 151 -19.88 13.87 4.46
CA ASN A 151 -19.99 15.32 4.46
C ASN A 151 -20.83 15.83 5.65
N ASN A 152 -21.96 15.19 5.95
CA ASN A 152 -22.77 15.55 7.11
C ASN A 152 -22.03 15.35 8.43
N VAL A 153 -21.20 14.30 8.54
CA VAL A 153 -20.37 14.08 9.72
C VAL A 153 -19.26 15.15 9.83
N ALA A 154 -18.68 15.59 8.71
CA ALA A 154 -17.74 16.69 8.72
C ALA A 154 -18.38 17.96 9.28
N ASP A 155 -19.57 18.32 8.80
CA ASP A 155 -20.33 19.46 9.29
C ASP A 155 -20.65 19.36 10.78
N LEU A 156 -21.07 18.17 11.25
CA LEU A 156 -21.39 17.92 12.67
C LEU A 156 -20.16 17.95 13.58
N SER A 157 -19.01 17.49 13.10
CA SER A 157 -17.75 17.50 13.85
C SER A 157 -17.09 18.87 13.88
N GLY A 158 -17.43 19.74 12.94
CA GLY A 158 -16.74 21.01 12.70
C GLY A 158 -15.40 20.87 11.96
N ALA A 159 -15.10 19.65 11.45
CA ALA A 159 -13.88 19.42 10.70
C ALA A 159 -13.96 20.03 9.29
N GLU A 160 -12.83 20.53 8.79
CA GLU A 160 -12.70 21.07 7.44
C GLU A 160 -11.89 20.12 6.54
N PRO A 161 -12.52 19.07 5.98
CA PRO A 161 -11.82 18.12 5.14
C PRO A 161 -11.59 18.66 3.74
N ASN A 162 -10.42 18.32 3.17
CA ASN A 162 -10.16 18.52 1.75
C ASN A 162 -10.66 17.32 0.94
N ARG A 163 -11.22 17.58 -0.25
CA ARG A 163 -11.65 16.53 -1.18
C ARG A 163 -10.46 15.98 -1.96
N THR A 164 -10.38 14.66 -2.11
CA THR A 164 -9.39 14.04 -2.99
C THR A 164 -9.91 14.02 -4.44
N SER A 165 -8.99 13.82 -5.41
CA SER A 165 -9.35 13.62 -6.82
C SER A 165 -10.18 12.35 -7.06
N LYS A 166 -10.24 11.44 -6.10
CA LYS A 166 -11.03 10.18 -6.13
C LYS A 166 -12.30 10.25 -5.30
N ASN A 167 -12.79 11.44 -5.04
CA ASN A 167 -13.99 11.70 -4.21
C ASN A 167 -13.86 11.23 -2.74
N GLY A 168 -12.67 10.95 -2.25
CA GLY A 168 -12.41 10.74 -0.83
C GLY A 168 -12.31 12.07 -0.08
N LEU A 169 -12.25 12.00 1.25
CA LEU A 169 -11.97 13.15 2.13
C LEU A 169 -10.65 12.93 2.85
N ILE A 170 -9.91 14.01 3.07
CA ILE A 170 -8.67 14.01 3.83
C ILE A 170 -8.68 15.10 4.91
N LEU A 171 -8.09 14.76 6.06
CA LEU A 171 -7.80 15.70 7.13
C LEU A 171 -6.27 15.80 7.26
N ASN A 172 -5.76 17.01 7.41
CA ASN A 172 -4.31 17.27 7.56
C ASN A 172 -3.95 17.80 8.94
N THR A 173 -4.93 17.96 9.82
CA THR A 173 -4.78 18.41 11.19
C THR A 173 -5.18 17.32 12.17
N ASP A 174 -4.59 17.33 13.35
CA ASP A 174 -4.89 16.41 14.47
C ASP A 174 -5.66 17.10 15.60
N ASN A 175 -6.41 18.14 15.25
CA ASN A 175 -7.26 18.88 16.17
C ASN A 175 -8.49 18.09 16.64
N ASP A 176 -9.21 18.59 17.62
CA ASP A 176 -10.36 17.91 18.24
C ASP A 176 -11.51 17.66 17.25
N GLU A 177 -11.70 18.56 16.28
CA GLU A 177 -12.68 18.42 15.19
C GLU A 177 -12.36 17.19 14.33
N SER A 178 -11.09 17.05 13.93
CA SER A 178 -10.60 15.88 13.18
C SER A 178 -10.75 14.58 13.95
N ARG A 179 -10.45 14.58 15.25
CA ARG A 179 -10.62 13.42 16.13
C ARG A 179 -12.09 12.99 16.22
N ARG A 180 -13.00 13.94 16.43
CA ARG A 180 -14.44 13.66 16.48
C ARG A 180 -14.94 13.08 15.15
N MET A 181 -14.50 13.61 14.01
CA MET A 181 -14.87 13.08 12.71
C MET A 181 -14.41 11.62 12.54
N VAL A 182 -13.19 11.29 12.95
CA VAL A 182 -12.68 9.92 12.90
C VAL A 182 -13.52 9.00 13.77
N GLU A 183 -13.80 9.37 15.02
CA GLU A 183 -14.63 8.58 15.96
C GLU A 183 -16.02 8.27 15.40
N MET A 184 -16.63 9.21 14.70
CA MET A 184 -17.96 9.03 14.09
C MET A 184 -17.95 8.17 12.83
N CYS A 185 -16.84 8.13 12.09
CA CYS A 185 -16.79 7.55 10.74
C CYS A 185 -16.10 6.19 10.64
N TYR A 186 -15.14 5.86 11.51
CA TYR A 186 -14.22 4.74 11.26
C TYR A 186 -14.90 3.36 11.19
N ARG A 187 -16.04 3.17 11.85
CA ARG A 187 -16.78 1.91 11.82
C ARG A 187 -17.52 1.66 10.51
N THR A 188 -17.98 2.72 9.86
CA THR A 188 -18.78 2.68 8.64
C THR A 188 -17.98 2.97 7.38
N HIS A 189 -16.88 3.72 7.51
CA HIS A 189 -16.03 4.13 6.41
C HIS A 189 -14.60 3.65 6.62
N LYS A 190 -13.93 3.27 5.56
CA LYS A 190 -12.51 2.91 5.60
C LYS A 190 -11.69 4.16 5.93
N THR A 191 -11.14 4.19 7.13
CA THR A 191 -10.37 5.30 7.68
C THR A 191 -8.91 4.90 7.77
N LEU A 192 -8.03 5.66 7.12
CA LEU A 192 -6.59 5.49 7.12
C LEU A 192 -5.94 6.63 7.90
N VAL A 193 -5.05 6.32 8.82
CA VAL A 193 -4.19 7.27 9.53
C VAL A 193 -2.76 7.07 9.04
N ASN A 194 -2.11 8.15 8.61
CA ASN A 194 -0.76 8.14 8.05
C ASN A 194 0.16 9.02 8.90
N PRO A 195 0.72 8.52 10.01
CA PRO A 195 1.44 9.34 10.99
C PRO A 195 2.70 10.00 10.41
N ILE A 196 3.33 9.34 9.42
CA ILE A 196 4.56 9.79 8.74
C ILE A 196 4.30 10.41 7.35
N ILE A 197 3.11 10.95 7.11
CA ILE A 197 2.67 11.42 5.79
C ILE A 197 3.61 12.46 5.16
N ASP A 198 4.23 13.29 5.98
CA ASP A 198 5.13 14.39 5.62
C ASP A 198 6.63 14.00 5.65
N TRP A 199 6.96 12.75 5.96
CA TRP A 199 8.35 12.29 6.00
C TRP A 199 8.93 12.11 4.59
N THR A 200 10.19 12.48 4.44
CA THR A 200 11.03 12.19 3.26
C THR A 200 11.67 10.81 3.35
N ASP A 201 12.30 10.34 2.28
CA ASP A 201 13.12 9.11 2.34
C ASP A 201 14.32 9.25 3.30
N ALA A 202 14.89 10.44 3.41
CA ALA A 202 15.98 10.72 4.35
C ALA A 202 15.51 10.58 5.80
N ASP A 203 14.32 11.08 6.12
CA ASP A 203 13.74 10.97 7.46
C ASP A 203 13.51 9.50 7.86
N VAL A 204 12.97 8.69 6.95
CA VAL A 204 12.74 7.26 7.18
C VAL A 204 14.05 6.53 7.47
N TRP A 205 15.08 6.76 6.67
CA TRP A 205 16.38 6.12 6.88
C TRP A 205 17.12 6.64 8.10
N GLU A 206 16.97 7.91 8.46
CA GLU A 206 17.52 8.46 9.70
C GLU A 206 16.84 7.85 10.92
N PHE A 207 15.50 7.71 10.90
CA PHE A 207 14.75 7.03 11.95
C PHE A 207 15.23 5.59 12.14
N ILE A 208 15.33 4.83 11.05
CA ILE A 208 15.80 3.43 11.07
C ILE A 208 17.18 3.33 11.74
N ARG A 209 18.12 4.19 11.34
CA ARG A 209 19.47 4.18 11.92
C ARG A 209 19.50 4.64 13.37
N HIS A 210 18.77 5.72 13.69
CA HIS A 210 18.79 6.32 15.02
C HIS A 210 18.21 5.38 16.09
N TYR A 211 17.11 4.69 15.77
CA TYR A 211 16.43 3.78 16.67
C TYR A 211 16.83 2.31 16.48
N ASN A 212 17.86 2.02 15.68
CA ASN A 212 18.31 0.66 15.34
C ASN A 212 17.16 -0.26 14.93
N VAL A 213 16.26 0.26 14.09
CA VAL A 213 15.12 -0.51 13.61
C VAL A 213 15.59 -1.50 12.54
N PRO A 214 15.30 -2.80 12.67
CA PRO A 214 15.65 -3.77 11.64
C PRO A 214 14.92 -3.47 10.33
N TYR A 215 15.55 -3.75 9.19
CA TYR A 215 14.97 -3.62 7.86
C TYR A 215 15.37 -4.80 6.97
N CYS A 216 14.61 -5.04 5.92
CA CYS A 216 14.85 -6.16 5.01
C CYS A 216 16.13 -5.92 4.17
N GLU A 217 17.00 -6.93 4.10
CA GLU A 217 18.29 -6.91 3.36
C GLU A 217 18.15 -6.56 1.87
N LEU A 218 16.99 -6.72 1.27
CA LEU A 218 16.76 -6.34 -0.12
C LEU A 218 17.01 -4.86 -0.39
N TYR A 219 16.92 -3.99 0.63
CA TYR A 219 17.28 -2.58 0.48
C TYR A 219 18.77 -2.41 0.22
N ASP A 220 19.62 -3.24 0.83
CA ASP A 220 21.08 -3.24 0.60
C ASP A 220 21.42 -3.78 -0.79
N CYS A 221 20.54 -4.62 -1.37
CA CYS A 221 20.61 -5.06 -2.76
C CYS A 221 20.11 -4.00 -3.78
N GLY A 222 19.86 -2.76 -3.31
CA GLY A 222 19.48 -1.62 -4.16
C GLY A 222 17.99 -1.56 -4.51
N PHE A 223 17.12 -2.27 -3.79
CA PHE A 223 15.68 -2.04 -3.87
C PHE A 223 15.32 -0.70 -3.20
N LYS A 224 14.59 0.15 -3.90
CA LYS A 224 14.07 1.40 -3.33
C LYS A 224 12.73 1.20 -2.62
N ARG A 225 12.00 0.16 -3.02
CA ARG A 225 10.69 -0.20 -2.51
C ARG A 225 10.54 -1.72 -2.51
N LEU A 226 9.91 -2.27 -1.48
CA LEU A 226 9.56 -3.68 -1.40
C LEU A 226 8.05 -3.88 -1.58
N GLY A 227 7.70 -5.03 -2.13
CA GLY A 227 6.31 -5.43 -2.38
C GLY A 227 6.25 -6.65 -3.27
N CYS A 228 5.10 -6.88 -3.92
CA CYS A 228 4.90 -7.99 -4.84
C CYS A 228 5.95 -8.01 -5.95
N VAL A 229 6.53 -9.18 -6.24
CA VAL A 229 7.51 -9.35 -7.34
C VAL A 229 6.83 -9.07 -8.68
N ALA A 230 7.48 -8.31 -9.53
CA ALA A 230 7.00 -7.84 -10.84
C ALA A 230 5.68 -7.04 -10.75
N CYS A 231 5.55 -6.19 -9.72
CA CYS A 231 4.38 -5.32 -9.59
C CYS A 231 4.32 -4.28 -10.73
N PRO A 232 3.23 -4.20 -11.51
CA PRO A 232 3.12 -3.24 -12.60
C PRO A 232 3.26 -1.77 -12.16
N LEU A 233 3.01 -1.46 -10.88
CA LEU A 233 3.21 -0.11 -10.33
C LEU A 233 4.69 0.29 -10.26
N GLY A 234 5.61 -0.67 -10.25
CA GLY A 234 7.05 -0.43 -10.30
C GLY A 234 7.55 -0.01 -11.69
N GLY A 235 6.77 -0.27 -12.73
CA GLY A 235 7.14 -0.02 -14.13
C GLY A 235 8.00 -1.13 -14.73
N SER A 236 8.15 -1.08 -16.04
CA SER A 236 8.79 -2.12 -16.87
C SER A 236 10.22 -2.49 -16.40
N VAL A 237 11.04 -1.49 -16.12
CA VAL A 237 12.45 -1.72 -15.69
C VAL A 237 12.52 -2.46 -14.35
N SER A 238 11.69 -2.07 -13.38
CA SER A 238 11.64 -2.75 -12.08
C SER A 238 11.14 -4.18 -12.22
N MET A 239 10.08 -4.40 -13.01
CA MET A 239 9.53 -5.73 -13.27
C MET A 239 10.57 -6.66 -13.90
N GLN A 240 11.33 -6.20 -14.91
CA GLN A 240 12.38 -6.99 -15.54
C GLN A 240 13.47 -7.38 -14.54
N ARG A 241 14.02 -6.39 -13.81
CA ARG A 241 15.04 -6.62 -12.79
C ARG A 241 14.58 -7.62 -11.74
N GLU A 242 13.34 -7.48 -11.25
CA GLU A 242 12.79 -8.36 -10.23
C GLU A 242 12.61 -9.80 -10.74
N LEU A 243 12.20 -9.99 -11.99
CA LEU A 243 12.06 -11.32 -12.61
C LEU A 243 13.41 -11.98 -12.93
N GLU A 244 14.47 -11.19 -13.12
CA GLU A 244 15.85 -11.70 -13.22
C GLU A 244 16.37 -12.15 -11.86
N LEU A 245 16.15 -11.37 -10.81
CA LEU A 245 16.55 -11.69 -9.45
C LEU A 245 15.76 -12.87 -8.84
N PHE A 246 14.51 -13.03 -9.26
CA PHE A 246 13.60 -14.07 -8.77
C PHE A 246 13.10 -14.96 -9.92
N PRO A 247 13.95 -15.82 -10.52
CA PRO A 247 13.58 -16.61 -11.70
C PRO A 247 12.44 -17.60 -11.43
N GLN A 248 12.21 -18.02 -10.17
CA GLN A 248 11.07 -18.83 -9.78
C GLN A 248 9.73 -18.10 -10.04
N PHE A 249 9.66 -16.78 -9.83
CA PHE A 249 8.46 -16.00 -10.14
C PHE A 249 8.27 -15.79 -11.64
N LYS A 250 9.35 -15.68 -12.42
CA LYS A 250 9.25 -15.69 -13.88
C LYS A 250 8.57 -16.95 -14.38
N LYS A 251 9.02 -18.14 -13.92
CA LYS A 251 8.41 -19.43 -14.25
C LYS A 251 6.97 -19.53 -13.78
N PHE A 252 6.68 -19.02 -12.57
CA PHE A 252 5.33 -18.96 -12.02
C PHE A 252 4.39 -18.14 -12.91
N TYR A 253 4.78 -16.94 -13.35
CA TYR A 253 3.95 -16.10 -14.20
C TYR A 253 3.72 -16.72 -15.58
N ILE A 254 4.75 -17.29 -16.22
CA ILE A 254 4.61 -17.97 -17.53
C ILE A 254 3.52 -19.06 -17.42
N ARG A 255 3.63 -19.97 -16.46
CA ARG A 255 2.63 -21.04 -16.25
C ARG A 255 1.23 -20.49 -15.97
N THR A 256 1.15 -19.48 -15.14
CA THR A 256 -0.14 -18.83 -14.80
C THR A 256 -0.78 -18.17 -16.01
N PHE A 257 0.02 -17.59 -16.89
CA PHE A 257 -0.49 -16.97 -18.14
C PHE A 257 -0.92 -18.01 -19.16
N ASP A 258 -0.26 -19.16 -19.24
CA ASP A 258 -0.74 -20.30 -20.06
C ASP A 258 -2.13 -20.77 -19.57
N GLU A 259 -2.30 -20.96 -18.26
CA GLU A 259 -3.60 -21.32 -17.68
C GLU A 259 -4.67 -20.25 -17.90
N MET A 260 -4.29 -18.99 -17.81
CA MET A 260 -5.16 -17.86 -18.12
C MET A 260 -5.63 -17.88 -19.57
N LEU A 261 -4.72 -18.15 -20.52
CA LEU A 261 -5.06 -18.27 -21.95
C LEU A 261 -6.01 -19.44 -22.20
N ASP A 262 -5.80 -20.58 -21.55
CA ASP A 262 -6.70 -21.74 -21.63
C ASP A 262 -8.09 -21.42 -21.06
N ALA A 263 -8.14 -20.70 -19.94
CA ALA A 263 -9.41 -20.23 -19.38
C ALA A 263 -10.15 -19.26 -20.33
N ARG A 264 -9.42 -18.37 -21.03
CA ARG A 264 -10.01 -17.47 -22.05
C ARG A 264 -10.55 -18.25 -23.24
N ARG A 265 -9.78 -19.23 -23.76
CA ARG A 265 -10.21 -20.11 -24.87
C ARG A 265 -11.49 -20.85 -24.51
N LYS A 266 -11.55 -21.47 -23.32
CA LYS A 266 -12.75 -22.18 -22.85
C LYS A 266 -13.96 -21.26 -22.67
N ALA A 267 -13.74 -20.01 -22.31
CA ALA A 267 -14.80 -19.01 -22.16
C ALA A 267 -15.21 -18.33 -23.48
N GLY A 268 -14.64 -18.71 -24.62
CA GLY A 268 -14.92 -18.12 -25.93
C GLY A 268 -14.52 -16.64 -26.05
N LYS A 269 -13.63 -16.15 -25.17
CA LYS A 269 -13.17 -14.77 -25.21
C LYS A 269 -12.07 -14.56 -26.22
N SER A 270 -12.06 -13.41 -26.86
CA SER A 270 -11.00 -13.01 -27.78
C SER A 270 -9.63 -13.02 -27.09
N ILE A 271 -8.60 -13.40 -27.82
CA ILE A 271 -7.21 -13.40 -27.35
C ILE A 271 -6.47 -12.30 -28.11
N ASN A 272 -5.72 -11.49 -27.37
CA ASN A 272 -4.86 -10.49 -27.99
C ASN A 272 -3.92 -11.17 -29.00
N ARG A 273 -3.77 -10.59 -30.19
CA ARG A 273 -2.92 -11.15 -31.28
C ARG A 273 -1.48 -11.43 -30.87
N HIS A 274 -0.98 -10.77 -29.84
CA HIS A 274 0.37 -10.93 -29.32
C HIS A 274 0.48 -12.02 -28.24
N TRP A 275 -0.63 -12.65 -27.84
CA TRP A 275 -0.68 -13.65 -26.76
C TRP A 275 -0.81 -15.06 -27.32
N THR A 276 0.29 -15.62 -27.77
CA THR A 276 0.33 -17.00 -28.30
C THR A 276 0.46 -18.03 -27.18
N ASP A 277 1.25 -17.70 -26.17
CA ASP A 277 1.59 -18.54 -25.02
C ASP A 277 1.90 -17.66 -23.78
N GLY A 278 2.15 -18.29 -22.63
CA GLY A 278 2.44 -17.59 -21.37
C GLY A 278 3.68 -16.72 -21.44
N GLU A 279 4.69 -17.10 -22.22
CA GLU A 279 5.90 -16.31 -22.38
C GLU A 279 5.66 -15.04 -23.19
N SER A 280 4.86 -15.11 -24.24
CA SER A 280 4.47 -13.95 -25.03
C SER A 280 3.60 -12.98 -24.22
N VAL A 281 2.70 -13.50 -23.36
CA VAL A 281 1.94 -12.70 -22.41
C VAL A 281 2.87 -12.01 -21.42
N LEU A 282 3.86 -12.73 -20.89
CA LEU A 282 4.85 -12.15 -19.96
C LEU A 282 5.65 -11.02 -20.62
N ARG A 283 6.13 -11.21 -21.86
CA ARG A 283 6.85 -10.16 -22.62
C ARG A 283 5.98 -8.93 -22.84
N TRP A 284 4.72 -9.12 -23.23
CA TRP A 284 3.76 -8.04 -23.38
C TRP A 284 3.53 -7.32 -22.03
N TRP A 285 3.34 -8.07 -20.94
CA TRP A 285 3.03 -7.55 -19.61
C TRP A 285 4.19 -6.74 -19.02
N VAL A 286 5.41 -7.22 -19.18
CA VAL A 286 6.63 -6.55 -18.68
C VAL A 286 7.05 -5.41 -19.61
N GLY A 287 6.68 -5.46 -20.89
CA GLY A 287 6.85 -4.37 -21.84
C GLY A 287 5.88 -3.21 -21.58
N LYS A 288 5.74 -2.33 -22.56
CA LYS A 288 4.82 -1.18 -22.48
C LYS A 288 3.34 -1.53 -22.68
N GLY A 289 3.04 -2.77 -23.07
CA GLY A 289 1.67 -3.22 -23.42
C GLY A 289 0.66 -3.14 -22.28
N GLY A 290 1.12 -3.19 -21.02
CA GLY A 290 0.27 -2.98 -19.82
C GLY A 290 0.11 -1.52 -19.42
N GLU A 291 0.73 -0.57 -20.11
CA GLU A 291 0.75 0.84 -19.77
C GLU A 291 -0.15 1.71 -20.65
N SER A 292 -0.46 1.29 -21.90
CA SER A 292 -1.30 2.07 -22.81
C SER A 292 -2.78 1.70 -22.72
N LYS A 293 -3.65 2.72 -22.79
CA LYS A 293 -5.11 2.52 -22.81
C LYS A 293 -5.57 1.79 -24.07
N ASP A 294 -4.93 2.03 -25.20
CA ASP A 294 -5.30 1.48 -26.50
C ASP A 294 -4.98 -0.02 -26.61
N GLU A 295 -3.87 -0.46 -26.03
CA GLU A 295 -3.51 -1.89 -25.98
C GLU A 295 -4.33 -2.67 -24.94
N LEU A 296 -4.80 -2.01 -23.88
CA LEU A 296 -5.73 -2.60 -22.92
C LEU A 296 -7.13 -2.82 -23.54
N GLN A 297 -7.61 -1.90 -24.37
CA GLN A 297 -8.90 -2.05 -25.06
C GLN A 297 -8.89 -3.24 -26.02
N LEU A 298 -7.78 -3.51 -26.71
CA LEU A 298 -7.62 -4.66 -27.62
C LEU A 298 -7.62 -6.02 -26.89
N GLY A 299 -7.49 -6.05 -25.58
CA GLY A 299 -7.58 -7.25 -24.75
C GLY A 299 -8.98 -7.55 -24.17
N PHE A 300 -9.95 -6.65 -24.37
CA PHE A 300 -11.31 -6.76 -23.82
C PHE A 300 -12.36 -7.27 -24.83
N PHE A 301 -12.05 -7.32 -26.13
CA PHE A 301 -12.93 -7.81 -27.18
C PHE A 301 -12.64 -9.24 -27.58
#